data_0666405143e70d13d9d11e388452a981
#
_entry.id   0666405143e70d13d9d11e388452a981
#
_cell.length_a   1.000
_cell.length_b   1.000
_cell.length_c   1.000
_cell.angle_alpha   90.00
_cell.angle_beta   90.00
_cell.angle_gamma   90.00
#
_symmetry.space_group_name_H-M   'P 1'
#
loop_
_entity.id
_entity.type
_entity.pdbx_description
1 polymer ?
#
loop_
_entity_poly.entity_id
_entity_poly.type
_entity_poly.pdbx_seq_one_letter_code
_entity_poly.pdbx_strand_id
1 'polypeptide(L)'
;QIAPDMAEVTLGVVTEARDAAKAHADNAAQAARVQSALKALGIAERDIQTTRYDFSPIYDVKDNGRNVTTGYTVTNAVVVKVRNLTNVGKVIDTALANGANRVDSLEFSASDPSAAKNAALADAARDARSKADAVARALGVRVVRILNVYSDAQSHTPRNFMPMMMAKEAYDAATPISAGE
;
A
#
# COMPACT_ATOMS: atom_id res chain seq x y z
N GLN A 1 -14.46 -12.92 5.47
CA GLN A 1 -13.50 -12.16 4.66
C GLN A 1 -14.27 -11.09 3.90
N ILE A 2 -13.64 -9.94 3.66
CA ILE A 2 -14.20 -8.83 2.88
C ILE A 2 -13.39 -8.81 1.59
N ALA A 3 -14.06 -8.88 0.44
CA ALA A 3 -13.38 -8.65 -0.84
C ALA A 3 -12.88 -7.20 -0.89
N PRO A 4 -11.65 -6.95 -1.32
CA PRO A 4 -11.15 -5.58 -1.50
C PRO A 4 -11.91 -4.89 -2.64
N ASP A 5 -12.19 -3.59 -2.45
CA ASP A 5 -12.83 -2.73 -3.46
C ASP A 5 -11.95 -1.55 -3.84
N MET A 6 -10.77 -1.45 -3.26
CA MET A 6 -9.81 -0.36 -3.45
C MET A 6 -8.38 -0.91 -3.43
N ALA A 7 -7.48 -0.24 -4.15
CA ALA A 7 -6.04 -0.46 -4.04
C ALA A 7 -5.32 0.85 -3.72
N GLU A 8 -4.25 0.75 -2.94
CA GLU A 8 -3.29 1.82 -2.72
C GLU A 8 -1.97 1.44 -3.37
N VAL A 9 -1.50 2.28 -4.29
CA VAL A 9 -0.23 2.09 -5.00
C VAL A 9 0.72 3.20 -4.58
N THR A 10 1.90 2.83 -4.08
CA THR A 10 2.97 3.80 -3.81
C THR A 10 3.93 3.84 -4.98
N LEU A 11 3.97 4.99 -5.65
CA LEU A 11 4.81 5.25 -6.82
C LEU A 11 5.90 6.24 -6.46
N GLY A 12 7.13 6.02 -6.93
CA GLY A 12 8.27 6.87 -6.66
C GLY A 12 8.89 7.44 -7.94
N VAL A 13 9.37 8.68 -7.82
CA VAL A 13 10.27 9.34 -8.78
C VAL A 13 11.60 9.57 -8.07
N VAL A 14 12.63 8.91 -8.53
CA VAL A 14 14.01 9.07 -8.05
C VAL A 14 14.84 9.70 -9.16
N THR A 15 15.51 10.78 -8.85
CA THR A 15 16.43 11.46 -9.78
C THR A 15 17.79 11.68 -9.14
N GLU A 16 18.83 11.62 -9.96
CA GLU A 16 20.20 11.85 -9.55
C GLU A 16 20.85 12.86 -10.48
N ALA A 17 21.63 13.77 -9.92
CA ALA A 17 22.48 14.69 -10.67
C ALA A 17 23.70 15.09 -9.85
N ARG A 18 24.75 15.55 -10.53
CA ARG A 18 25.94 16.10 -9.85
C ARG A 18 25.65 17.41 -9.14
N ASP A 19 24.72 18.20 -9.69
CA ASP A 19 24.29 19.49 -9.15
C ASP A 19 22.97 19.32 -8.38
N ALA A 20 22.90 19.91 -7.18
CA ALA A 20 21.78 19.84 -6.28
C ALA A 20 20.48 20.44 -6.88
N ALA A 21 20.61 21.63 -7.51
CA ALA A 21 19.48 22.33 -8.10
C ALA A 21 18.93 21.54 -9.30
N LYS A 22 19.82 20.93 -10.08
CA LYS A 22 19.44 20.10 -11.21
C LYS A 22 18.71 18.82 -10.75
N ALA A 23 19.21 18.11 -9.73
CA ALA A 23 18.55 16.92 -9.19
C ALA A 23 17.12 17.24 -8.72
N HIS A 24 16.95 18.36 -8.03
CA HIS A 24 15.67 18.85 -7.57
C HIS A 24 14.73 19.23 -8.72
N ALA A 25 15.23 20.02 -9.68
CA ALA A 25 14.41 20.47 -10.82
C ALA A 25 13.93 19.29 -11.69
N ASP A 26 14.82 18.34 -11.97
CA ASP A 26 14.50 17.14 -12.73
C ASP A 26 13.42 16.31 -12.01
N ASN A 27 13.53 16.14 -10.67
CA ASN A 27 12.56 15.44 -9.86
C ASN A 27 11.19 16.12 -9.89
N ALA A 28 11.17 17.44 -9.64
CA ALA A 28 9.93 18.20 -9.64
C ALA A 28 9.20 18.12 -10.99
N ALA A 29 9.95 18.24 -12.11
CA ALA A 29 9.37 18.12 -13.44
C ALA A 29 8.80 16.71 -13.72
N GLN A 30 9.49 15.66 -13.31
CA GLN A 30 9.02 14.29 -13.48
C GLN A 30 7.79 14.00 -12.60
N ALA A 31 7.84 14.38 -11.32
CA ALA A 31 6.72 14.21 -10.40
C ALA A 31 5.46 14.94 -10.87
N ALA A 32 5.62 16.16 -11.39
CA ALA A 32 4.51 16.92 -11.96
C ALA A 32 3.87 16.21 -13.18
N ARG A 33 4.69 15.62 -14.08
CA ARG A 33 4.19 14.85 -15.21
C ARG A 33 3.42 13.61 -14.76
N VAL A 34 3.94 12.86 -13.79
CA VAL A 34 3.26 11.70 -13.21
C VAL A 34 1.91 12.09 -12.64
N GLN A 35 1.86 13.13 -11.80
CA GLN A 35 0.60 13.58 -11.20
C GLN A 35 -0.41 14.05 -12.26
N SER A 36 0.04 14.79 -13.28
CA SER A 36 -0.82 15.24 -14.37
C SER A 36 -1.38 14.07 -15.19
N ALA A 37 -0.57 13.07 -15.49
CA ALA A 37 -0.99 11.89 -16.21
C ALA A 37 -2.00 11.04 -15.40
N LEU A 38 -1.80 10.90 -14.09
CA LEU A 38 -2.75 10.23 -13.20
C LEU A 38 -4.09 10.96 -13.11
N LYS A 39 -4.07 12.29 -13.02
CA LYS A 39 -5.29 13.11 -13.07
C LYS A 39 -6.01 12.97 -14.41
N ALA A 40 -5.28 12.96 -15.54
CA ALA A 40 -5.83 12.74 -16.87
C ALA A 40 -6.46 11.33 -17.03
N LEU A 41 -5.95 10.34 -16.30
CA LEU A 41 -6.52 8.99 -16.23
C LEU A 41 -7.82 8.92 -15.40
N GLY A 42 -8.21 10.02 -14.74
CA GLY A 42 -9.43 10.12 -13.94
C GLY A 42 -9.22 9.86 -12.44
N ILE A 43 -7.98 9.79 -11.96
CA ILE A 43 -7.70 9.73 -10.52
C ILE A 43 -7.95 11.11 -9.91
N ALA A 44 -8.83 11.16 -8.91
CA ALA A 44 -9.16 12.41 -8.24
C ALA A 44 -7.93 12.96 -7.48
N GLU A 45 -7.78 14.27 -7.44
CA GLU A 45 -6.63 14.91 -6.77
C GLU A 45 -6.50 14.52 -5.30
N ARG A 46 -7.62 14.38 -4.60
CA ARG A 46 -7.67 13.92 -3.19
C ARG A 46 -7.17 12.48 -3.00
N ASP A 47 -7.14 11.68 -4.06
CA ASP A 47 -6.69 10.28 -4.05
C ASP A 47 -5.21 10.16 -4.47
N ILE A 48 -4.50 11.29 -4.69
CA ILE A 48 -3.07 11.38 -4.98
C ILE A 48 -2.41 12.18 -3.86
N GLN A 49 -1.57 11.54 -3.04
CA GLN A 49 -0.93 12.19 -1.90
C GLN A 49 0.57 11.94 -1.91
N THR A 50 1.39 13.00 -1.78
CA THR A 50 2.83 12.85 -1.55
C THR A 50 3.06 12.37 -0.12
N THR A 51 3.73 11.23 0.02
CA THR A 51 4.01 10.60 1.32
C THR A 51 5.46 10.69 1.74
N ARG A 52 6.36 10.91 0.78
CA ARG A 52 7.79 11.07 1.05
C ARG A 52 8.39 12.06 0.07
N TYR A 53 9.20 12.94 0.61
CA TYR A 53 10.16 13.73 -0.15
C TYR A 53 11.50 13.66 0.59
N ASP A 54 12.51 13.15 -0.08
CA ASP A 54 13.86 13.02 0.47
C ASP A 54 14.87 13.61 -0.50
N PHE A 55 15.84 14.35 0.04
CA PHE A 55 16.94 14.96 -0.71
C PHE A 55 18.25 14.64 0.02
N SER A 56 19.12 13.87 -0.62
CA SER A 56 20.34 13.39 0.01
C SER A 56 21.56 13.51 -0.91
N PRO A 57 22.74 13.87 -0.39
CA PRO A 57 23.97 13.82 -1.16
C PRO A 57 24.43 12.38 -1.37
N ILE A 58 25.04 12.12 -2.51
CA ILE A 58 25.71 10.87 -2.84
C ILE A 58 27.20 11.05 -2.51
N TYR A 59 27.73 10.14 -1.72
CA TYR A 59 29.14 10.17 -1.32
C TYR A 59 29.92 9.03 -1.98
N ASP A 60 31.15 9.34 -2.36
CA ASP A 60 32.16 8.36 -2.71
C ASP A 60 33.28 8.37 -1.67
N VAL A 61 33.75 7.18 -1.28
CA VAL A 61 34.84 7.02 -0.31
C VAL A 61 36.13 6.88 -1.09
N LYS A 62 37.01 7.90 -1.02
CA LYS A 62 38.34 7.86 -1.64
C LYS A 62 39.30 6.98 -0.84
N ASP A 63 40.41 6.56 -1.50
CA ASP A 63 41.45 5.68 -0.93
C ASP A 63 42.03 6.17 0.41
N ASN A 64 41.93 7.47 0.70
CA ASN A 64 42.35 8.06 1.96
C ASN A 64 41.28 8.10 3.05
N GLY A 65 40.13 7.39 2.87
CA GLY A 65 39.02 7.32 3.81
C GLY A 65 38.14 8.59 3.87
N ARG A 66 38.32 9.56 2.96
CA ARG A 66 37.54 10.81 2.93
C ARG A 66 36.29 10.61 2.06
N ASN A 67 35.13 11.00 2.60
CA ASN A 67 33.89 11.07 1.85
C ASN A 67 33.90 12.34 0.98
N VAL A 68 33.66 12.17 -0.31
CA VAL A 68 33.53 13.27 -1.28
C VAL A 68 32.15 13.20 -1.89
N THR A 69 31.41 14.29 -1.87
CA THR A 69 30.10 14.39 -2.54
C THR A 69 30.31 14.29 -4.04
N THR A 70 29.68 13.29 -4.68
CA THR A 70 29.75 13.04 -6.12
C THR A 70 28.48 13.42 -6.85
N GLY A 71 27.39 13.63 -6.11
CA GLY A 71 26.09 13.98 -6.65
C GLY A 71 25.04 14.12 -5.56
N TYR A 72 23.80 14.22 -6.01
CA TYR A 72 22.61 14.33 -5.17
C TYR A 72 21.52 13.44 -5.72
N THR A 73 20.80 12.77 -4.83
CA THR A 73 19.59 12.00 -5.14
C THR A 73 18.38 12.68 -4.54
N VAL A 74 17.28 12.70 -5.28
CA VAL A 74 15.98 13.20 -4.82
C VAL A 74 14.97 12.11 -5.01
N THR A 75 14.25 11.76 -3.94
CA THR A 75 13.17 10.81 -3.96
C THR A 75 11.85 11.50 -3.63
N ASN A 76 10.87 11.35 -4.51
CA ASN A 76 9.52 11.84 -4.30
C ASN A 76 8.57 10.64 -4.47
N ALA A 77 7.84 10.28 -3.41
CA ALA A 77 6.88 9.18 -3.45
C ALA A 77 5.46 9.69 -3.24
N VAL A 78 4.54 9.17 -4.06
CA VAL A 78 3.12 9.46 -4.00
C VAL A 78 2.33 8.18 -3.77
N VAL A 79 1.37 8.22 -2.88
CA VAL A 79 0.34 7.17 -2.74
C VAL A 79 -0.85 7.54 -3.60
N VAL A 80 -1.31 6.59 -4.38
CA VAL A 80 -2.46 6.71 -5.28
C VAL A 80 -3.53 5.73 -4.85
N LYS A 81 -4.72 6.24 -4.50
CA LYS A 81 -5.89 5.41 -4.19
C LYS A 81 -6.66 5.11 -5.47
N VAL A 82 -6.73 3.85 -5.82
CA VAL A 82 -7.40 3.36 -7.02
C VAL A 82 -8.69 2.64 -6.61
N ARG A 83 -9.84 3.31 -6.82
CA ARG A 83 -11.17 2.80 -6.43
C ARG A 83 -11.74 1.80 -7.42
N ASN A 84 -11.21 1.71 -8.61
CA ASN A 84 -11.56 0.70 -9.59
C ASN A 84 -10.37 -0.24 -9.79
N LEU A 85 -10.46 -1.43 -9.24
CA LEU A 85 -9.37 -2.40 -9.24
C LEU A 85 -8.91 -2.80 -10.65
N THR A 86 -9.81 -2.75 -11.65
CA THR A 86 -9.44 -3.06 -13.04
C THR A 86 -8.47 -2.05 -13.66
N ASN A 87 -8.37 -0.85 -13.07
CA ASN A 87 -7.50 0.22 -13.55
C ASN A 87 -6.11 0.21 -12.88
N VAL A 88 -5.85 -0.66 -11.91
CA VAL A 88 -4.60 -0.63 -11.14
C VAL A 88 -3.38 -0.80 -12.04
N GLY A 89 -3.39 -1.79 -12.94
CA GLY A 89 -2.32 -1.98 -13.93
C GLY A 89 -2.11 -0.74 -14.79
N LYS A 90 -3.19 -0.18 -15.33
CA LYS A 90 -3.15 1.03 -16.16
C LYS A 90 -2.61 2.26 -15.42
N VAL A 91 -2.90 2.37 -14.11
CA VAL A 91 -2.36 3.45 -13.25
C VAL A 91 -0.85 3.32 -13.12
N ILE A 92 -0.34 2.11 -12.85
CA ILE A 92 1.10 1.85 -12.75
C ILE A 92 1.78 2.12 -14.09
N ASP A 93 1.28 1.55 -15.19
CA ASP A 93 1.85 1.71 -16.53
C ASP A 93 1.89 3.19 -16.94
N THR A 94 0.79 3.93 -16.68
CA THR A 94 0.72 5.37 -16.96
C THR A 94 1.75 6.15 -16.16
N ALA A 95 1.92 5.84 -14.88
CA ALA A 95 2.90 6.52 -14.03
C ALA A 95 4.34 6.27 -14.51
N LEU A 96 4.67 5.01 -14.81
CA LEU A 96 5.99 4.61 -15.31
C LEU A 96 6.31 5.29 -16.66
N ALA A 97 5.35 5.32 -17.59
CA ALA A 97 5.50 5.99 -18.88
C ALA A 97 5.70 7.52 -18.75
N ASN A 98 5.30 8.13 -17.62
CA ASN A 98 5.40 9.57 -17.40
C ASN A 98 6.49 10.00 -16.42
N GLY A 99 7.37 9.07 -16.00
CA GLY A 99 8.57 9.42 -15.25
C GLY A 99 8.65 8.82 -13.84
N ALA A 100 7.65 8.11 -13.35
CA ALA A 100 7.83 7.23 -12.20
C ALA A 100 8.83 6.13 -12.58
N ASN A 101 9.78 5.85 -11.69
CA ASN A 101 10.79 4.81 -11.92
C ASN A 101 10.88 3.83 -10.75
N ARG A 102 9.90 3.90 -9.85
CA ARG A 102 9.82 3.04 -8.67
C ARG A 102 8.38 2.76 -8.31
N VAL A 103 8.09 1.50 -7.97
CA VAL A 103 6.83 1.05 -7.36
C VAL A 103 7.20 0.45 -6.02
N ASP A 104 6.84 1.12 -4.94
CA ASP A 104 7.24 0.72 -3.58
C ASP A 104 6.29 -0.28 -2.96
N SER A 105 4.99 -0.13 -3.19
CA SER A 105 3.96 -1.05 -2.68
C SER A 105 2.70 -1.03 -3.54
N LEU A 106 1.97 -2.15 -3.47
CA LEU A 106 0.60 -2.29 -3.94
C LEU A 106 -0.17 -3.04 -2.85
N GLU A 107 -1.16 -2.40 -2.28
CA GLU A 107 -1.99 -2.97 -1.22
C GLU A 107 -3.46 -2.90 -1.61
N PHE A 108 -4.18 -4.01 -1.41
CA PHE A 108 -5.61 -4.07 -1.62
C PHE A 108 -6.35 -3.97 -0.30
N SER A 109 -7.41 -3.17 -0.24
CA SER A 109 -8.18 -2.94 0.96
C SER A 109 -9.66 -2.72 0.67
N ALA A 110 -10.48 -2.83 1.70
CA ALA A 110 -11.87 -2.40 1.64
C ALA A 110 -11.97 -0.93 2.04
N SER A 111 -12.69 -0.13 1.26
CA SER A 111 -12.89 1.31 1.51
C SER A 111 -13.68 1.58 2.80
N ASP A 112 -14.61 0.68 3.15
CA ASP A 112 -15.34 0.71 4.43
C ASP A 112 -15.36 -0.68 5.09
N PRO A 113 -14.41 -0.99 5.96
CA PRO A 113 -14.40 -2.24 6.72
C PRO A 113 -15.36 -2.23 7.92
N SER A 114 -16.03 -1.11 8.24
CA SER A 114 -16.77 -0.92 9.49
C SER A 114 -17.94 -1.87 9.63
N ALA A 115 -18.75 -2.03 8.59
CA ALA A 115 -19.91 -2.93 8.60
C ALA A 115 -19.50 -4.39 8.86
N ALA A 116 -18.43 -4.84 8.19
CA ALA A 116 -17.94 -6.20 8.36
C ALA A 116 -17.24 -6.41 9.71
N LYS A 117 -16.50 -5.40 10.21
CA LYS A 117 -15.96 -5.45 11.58
C LYS A 117 -17.06 -5.57 12.61
N ASN A 118 -18.14 -4.79 12.47
CA ASN A 118 -19.28 -4.83 13.39
C ASN A 118 -20.01 -6.18 13.32
N ALA A 119 -20.20 -6.74 12.13
CA ALA A 119 -20.76 -8.08 11.96
C ALA A 119 -19.88 -9.15 12.62
N ALA A 120 -18.57 -9.10 12.39
CA ALA A 120 -17.62 -10.03 13.01
C ALA A 120 -17.61 -9.92 14.54
N LEU A 121 -17.69 -8.70 15.10
CA LEU A 121 -17.80 -8.48 16.53
C LEU A 121 -19.10 -9.06 17.10
N ALA A 122 -20.23 -8.89 16.39
CA ALA A 122 -21.51 -9.46 16.80
C ALA A 122 -21.47 -10.99 16.77
N ASP A 123 -20.85 -11.59 15.77
CA ASP A 123 -20.66 -13.03 15.67
C ASP A 123 -19.78 -13.57 16.80
N ALA A 124 -18.64 -12.90 17.05
CA ALA A 124 -17.72 -13.25 18.14
C ALA A 124 -18.41 -13.16 19.52
N ALA A 125 -19.23 -12.15 19.73
CA ALA A 125 -19.98 -11.99 20.98
C ALA A 125 -21.03 -13.13 21.16
N ARG A 126 -21.72 -13.52 20.09
CA ARG A 126 -22.65 -14.67 20.10
C ARG A 126 -21.92 -15.98 20.39
N ASP A 127 -20.78 -16.21 19.77
CA ASP A 127 -19.94 -17.40 19.99
C ASP A 127 -19.42 -17.47 21.43
N ALA A 128 -18.88 -16.37 21.95
CA ALA A 128 -18.43 -16.26 23.34
C ALA A 128 -19.56 -16.57 24.33
N ARG A 129 -20.77 -16.04 24.10
CA ARG A 129 -21.96 -16.32 24.92
C ARG A 129 -22.33 -17.80 24.86
N SER A 130 -22.38 -18.38 23.67
CA SER A 130 -22.69 -19.81 23.47
C SER A 130 -21.68 -20.71 24.21
N LYS A 131 -20.39 -20.40 24.14
CA LYS A 131 -19.34 -21.12 24.87
C LYS A 131 -19.50 -20.99 26.38
N ALA A 132 -19.79 -19.80 26.88
CA ALA A 132 -20.03 -19.57 28.31
C ALA A 132 -21.23 -20.37 28.82
N ASP A 133 -22.34 -20.39 28.08
CA ASP A 133 -23.53 -21.14 28.42
C ASP A 133 -23.28 -22.67 28.35
N ALA A 134 -22.46 -23.17 27.44
CA ALA A 134 -22.07 -24.57 27.35
C ALA A 134 -21.24 -25.01 28.57
N VAL A 135 -20.26 -24.20 28.97
CA VAL A 135 -19.43 -24.47 30.17
C VAL A 135 -20.30 -24.43 31.43
N ALA A 136 -21.17 -23.43 31.57
CA ALA A 136 -22.08 -23.33 32.72
C ALA A 136 -23.00 -24.55 32.85
N ARG A 137 -23.57 -25.02 31.76
CA ARG A 137 -24.39 -26.24 31.74
C ARG A 137 -23.61 -27.48 32.16
N ALA A 138 -22.36 -27.64 31.67
CA ALA A 138 -21.52 -28.77 32.07
C ALA A 138 -21.18 -28.78 33.57
N LEU A 139 -21.12 -27.60 34.19
CA LEU A 139 -20.87 -27.40 35.63
C LEU A 139 -22.18 -27.43 36.46
N GLY A 140 -23.36 -27.62 35.88
CA GLY A 140 -24.64 -27.56 36.57
C GLY A 140 -25.07 -26.18 37.06
N VAL A 141 -24.51 -25.12 36.49
CA VAL A 141 -24.79 -23.70 36.83
C VAL A 141 -25.34 -22.97 35.60
N ARG A 142 -25.70 -21.67 35.78
CA ARG A 142 -26.17 -20.81 34.68
C ARG A 142 -25.41 -19.47 34.66
N VAL A 143 -25.24 -18.89 33.48
CA VAL A 143 -24.72 -17.54 33.34
C VAL A 143 -25.83 -16.54 33.72
N VAL A 144 -25.63 -15.74 34.77
CA VAL A 144 -26.61 -14.76 35.26
C VAL A 144 -26.39 -13.36 34.70
N ARG A 145 -25.14 -12.93 34.49
CA ARG A 145 -24.81 -11.63 33.92
C ARG A 145 -23.40 -11.63 33.31
N ILE A 146 -23.16 -10.71 32.40
CA ILE A 146 -21.86 -10.41 31.84
C ILE A 146 -21.23 -9.31 32.70
N LEU A 147 -20.01 -9.52 33.21
CA LEU A 147 -19.28 -8.54 34.01
C LEU A 147 -18.31 -7.73 33.15
N ASN A 148 -17.58 -8.41 32.29
CA ASN A 148 -16.58 -7.82 31.42
C ASN A 148 -16.62 -8.47 30.03
N VAL A 149 -16.34 -7.68 28.99
CA VAL A 149 -16.11 -8.14 27.61
C VAL A 149 -14.77 -7.62 27.17
N TYR A 150 -13.89 -8.50 26.76
CA TYR A 150 -12.62 -8.14 26.16
C TYR A 150 -12.66 -8.52 24.68
N SER A 151 -12.48 -7.54 23.82
CA SER A 151 -12.32 -7.77 22.38
C SER A 151 -10.89 -7.44 21.99
N ASP A 152 -10.10 -8.47 21.73
CA ASP A 152 -8.74 -8.32 21.20
C ASP A 152 -8.81 -8.35 19.68
N ALA A 153 -9.05 -7.18 19.10
CA ALA A 153 -9.10 -7.03 17.64
C ALA A 153 -7.68 -6.91 17.09
N GLN A 154 -6.92 -8.01 17.12
CA GLN A 154 -5.70 -8.07 16.31
C GLN A 154 -6.11 -8.21 14.85
N SER A 155 -5.86 -7.16 14.07
CA SER A 155 -5.96 -7.22 12.61
C SER A 155 -4.83 -8.13 12.09
N HIS A 156 -5.16 -9.39 11.83
CA HIS A 156 -4.29 -10.26 11.07
C HIS A 156 -4.44 -9.85 9.59
N THR A 157 -3.48 -9.12 9.08
CA THR A 157 -3.30 -8.99 7.62
C THR A 157 -2.91 -10.38 7.09
N PRO A 158 -3.69 -10.98 6.20
CA PRO A 158 -3.29 -12.23 5.57
C PRO A 158 -1.98 -11.98 4.83
N ARG A 159 -0.92 -12.72 5.15
CA ARG A 159 0.27 -12.76 4.31
C ARG A 159 -0.12 -13.49 3.04
N ASN A 160 -0.24 -12.76 1.95
CA ASN A 160 -0.36 -13.37 0.63
C ASN A 160 0.93 -14.14 0.34
N PHE A 161 0.83 -15.48 0.35
CA PHE A 161 1.85 -16.33 -0.23
C PHE A 161 1.76 -16.14 -1.75
N MET A 162 2.69 -15.39 -2.34
CA MET A 162 2.91 -15.41 -3.78
C MET A 162 3.52 -16.77 -4.15
N PRO A 163 2.88 -17.60 -4.97
CA PRO A 163 3.57 -18.70 -5.61
C PRO A 163 4.57 -18.11 -6.61
N MET A 164 5.82 -18.45 -6.44
CA MET A 164 6.92 -18.10 -7.34
C MET A 164 6.69 -18.80 -8.68
N MET A 165 5.97 -18.20 -9.61
CA MET A 165 5.90 -18.67 -10.98
C MET A 165 7.11 -18.13 -11.75
N MET A 166 7.91 -19.05 -12.26
CA MET A 166 9.02 -18.78 -13.16
C MET A 166 8.53 -17.95 -14.37
N ALA A 167 9.13 -16.79 -14.54
CA ALA A 167 8.91 -15.92 -15.68
C ALA A 167 9.38 -16.62 -16.96
N LYS A 168 8.46 -16.88 -17.89
CA LYS A 168 8.75 -17.13 -19.29
C LYS A 168 8.38 -15.87 -20.05
N GLU A 169 9.32 -15.39 -20.83
CA GLU A 169 9.30 -14.18 -21.61
C GLU A 169 7.99 -13.96 -22.37
N ALA A 170 7.37 -12.80 -22.16
CA ALA A 170 6.47 -12.19 -23.14
C ALA A 170 6.61 -10.67 -23.02
N TYR A 171 7.25 -10.06 -23.97
CA TYR A 171 7.19 -8.64 -24.29
C TYR A 171 5.77 -8.33 -24.78
N ASP A 172 5.21 -7.19 -24.34
CA ASP A 172 3.91 -6.62 -24.72
C ASP A 172 2.67 -7.16 -23.97
N ALA A 173 2.60 -6.92 -22.65
CA ALA A 173 1.33 -7.03 -21.94
C ALA A 173 1.27 -6.01 -20.79
N ALA A 174 0.12 -5.35 -20.65
CA ALA A 174 -0.19 -4.54 -19.46
C ALA A 174 0.11 -5.34 -18.17
N THR A 175 0.57 -4.65 -17.13
CA THR A 175 0.94 -5.28 -15.86
C THR A 175 -0.22 -6.11 -15.30
N PRO A 176 -0.12 -7.46 -15.25
CA PRO A 176 -1.20 -8.31 -14.75
C PRO A 176 -1.29 -8.18 -13.22
N ILE A 177 -2.42 -7.69 -12.72
CA ILE A 177 -2.66 -7.49 -11.29
C ILE A 177 -3.93 -8.22 -10.89
N SER A 178 -3.83 -9.07 -9.85
CA SER A 178 -4.96 -9.78 -9.25
C SER A 178 -5.14 -9.34 -7.80
N ALA A 179 -6.36 -8.97 -7.42
CA ALA A 179 -6.70 -8.56 -6.06
C ALA A 179 -6.84 -9.73 -5.05
N GLY A 180 -6.92 -10.98 -5.55
CA GLY A 180 -7.27 -12.15 -4.73
C GLY A 180 -8.74 -12.13 -4.26
N GLU A 181 -9.21 -13.25 -3.74
CA GLU A 181 -10.52 -13.41 -3.10
C GLU A 181 -10.41 -13.44 -1.57
#